data_6571c3818fbaf102bf10b4c80393ae3e
#
_entry.id   6571c3818fbaf102bf10b4c80393ae3e
#
_cell.length_a   1.000
_cell.length_b   1.000
_cell.length_c   1.000
_cell.angle_alpha   90.00
_cell.angle_beta   90.00
_cell.angle_gamma   90.00
#
_symmetry.space_group_name_H-M   'P 1'
#
loop_
_entity.id
_entity.type
_entity.pdbx_description
1 polymer ?
#
loop_
_entity_poly.entity_id
_entity_poly.type
_entity_poly.pdbx_seq_one_letter_code
_entity_poly.pdbx_strand_id
1 'polypeptide(L)'
;WVKQEGDAVKVGDVLLEITTDKLTSEVTAEAEGTLIKIVAQEGEDIPVKGLLAYIGEAGEQVGAAPAQAAPVQAAAPAAEKKPAGETKVAVIGGGPGGYVAAIRAAQLGGKVTLIEKNKLGGTCLNVGCIPTKAILHAAEALTEAKEMAEYGINIEVKNVDWKQVQAKKNAITAQLVGGVTGLMKANKIQVVEGTASFASKDTLAVLKKDGTKENMTFDKIIIAAGSIP
;
A
#
# COMPACT_ATOMS: atom_id res chain seq x y z
N TRP A 1 11.62 -6.46 -27.61
CA TRP A 1 12.02 -7.67 -26.90
C TRP A 1 13.39 -8.17 -27.37
N VAL A 2 14.25 -8.59 -26.42
CA VAL A 2 15.58 -9.18 -26.70
C VAL A 2 15.47 -10.71 -26.68
N LYS A 3 14.54 -11.26 -25.91
CA LYS A 3 14.24 -12.71 -25.80
C LYS A 3 12.88 -13.03 -26.44
N GLN A 4 12.73 -14.25 -26.92
CA GLN A 4 11.49 -14.75 -27.55
C GLN A 4 10.79 -15.81 -26.67
N GLU A 5 9.51 -16.06 -26.94
CA GLU A 5 8.79 -17.16 -26.28
C GLU A 5 9.49 -18.50 -26.58
N GLY A 6 9.75 -19.27 -25.52
CA GLY A 6 10.51 -20.52 -25.59
C GLY A 6 11.99 -20.40 -25.20
N ASP A 7 12.52 -19.18 -25.06
CA ASP A 7 13.93 -18.99 -24.69
C ASP A 7 14.17 -19.29 -23.22
N ALA A 8 15.25 -20.00 -22.92
CA ALA A 8 15.72 -20.16 -21.55
C ALA A 8 16.35 -18.87 -21.05
N VAL A 9 15.98 -18.45 -19.84
CA VAL A 9 16.46 -17.23 -19.19
C VAL A 9 17.00 -17.53 -17.79
N LYS A 10 18.04 -16.80 -17.41
CA LYS A 10 18.64 -16.84 -16.07
C LYS A 10 18.41 -15.51 -15.37
N VAL A 11 18.46 -15.51 -14.04
CA VAL A 11 18.39 -14.28 -13.25
C VAL A 11 19.47 -13.28 -13.75
N GLY A 12 19.01 -12.09 -14.16
CA GLY A 12 19.85 -11.02 -14.68
C GLY A 12 19.94 -10.96 -16.23
N ASP A 13 19.41 -11.94 -16.97
CA ASP A 13 19.34 -11.86 -18.43
C ASP A 13 18.40 -10.73 -18.86
N VAL A 14 18.81 -9.91 -19.83
CA VAL A 14 17.97 -8.85 -20.40
C VAL A 14 16.86 -9.48 -21.22
N LEU A 15 15.63 -9.17 -20.87
CA LEU A 15 14.40 -9.67 -21.55
C LEU A 15 13.92 -8.70 -22.64
N LEU A 16 13.91 -7.42 -22.32
CA LEU A 16 13.44 -6.36 -23.21
C LEU A 16 14.02 -5.00 -22.81
N GLU A 17 13.90 -4.04 -23.70
CA GLU A 17 14.21 -2.63 -23.47
C GLU A 17 12.90 -1.84 -23.40
N ILE A 18 12.73 -0.99 -22.37
CA ILE A 18 11.63 -0.05 -22.26
C ILE A 18 12.16 1.35 -22.57
N THR A 19 11.55 1.99 -23.55
CA THR A 19 11.84 3.39 -23.88
C THR A 19 10.73 4.28 -23.31
N THR A 20 11.13 5.27 -22.52
CA THR A 20 10.26 6.35 -22.07
C THR A 20 10.66 7.64 -22.76
N ASP A 21 9.88 8.69 -22.61
CA ASP A 21 10.18 10.03 -23.16
C ASP A 21 11.49 10.65 -22.61
N LYS A 22 12.09 10.08 -21.55
CA LYS A 22 13.30 10.60 -20.92
C LYS A 22 14.49 9.65 -20.90
N LEU A 23 14.28 8.33 -20.97
CA LEU A 23 15.37 7.36 -20.95
C LEU A 23 14.92 5.98 -21.46
N THR A 24 15.90 5.19 -21.91
CA THR A 24 15.75 3.76 -22.21
C THR A 24 16.31 2.96 -21.04
N SER A 25 15.56 1.98 -20.56
CA SER A 25 15.95 1.07 -19.47
C SER A 25 15.79 -0.38 -19.90
N GLU A 26 16.75 -1.21 -19.50
CA GLU A 26 16.68 -2.67 -19.69
C GLU A 26 15.88 -3.31 -18.56
N VAL A 27 15.04 -4.27 -18.91
CA VAL A 27 14.33 -5.12 -17.96
C VAL A 27 14.94 -6.50 -17.97
N THR A 28 15.41 -6.92 -16.79
CA THR A 28 16.09 -8.21 -16.61
C THR A 28 15.18 -9.25 -15.96
N ALA A 29 15.47 -10.53 -16.21
CA ALA A 29 14.76 -11.64 -15.57
C ALA A 29 15.04 -11.67 -14.06
N GLU A 30 13.97 -11.75 -13.26
CA GLU A 30 14.05 -11.89 -11.79
C GLU A 30 14.13 -13.36 -11.33
N ALA A 31 13.84 -14.31 -12.23
CA ALA A 31 13.88 -15.74 -11.99
C ALA A 31 14.49 -16.49 -13.17
N GLU A 32 15.05 -17.68 -12.91
CA GLU A 32 15.46 -18.60 -13.97
C GLU A 32 14.29 -19.46 -14.45
N GLY A 33 14.24 -19.77 -15.74
CA GLY A 33 13.18 -20.58 -16.35
C GLY A 33 13.14 -20.42 -17.86
N THR A 34 11.99 -20.72 -18.45
CA THR A 34 11.70 -20.51 -19.87
C THR A 34 10.71 -19.37 -20.00
N LEU A 35 10.89 -18.46 -20.97
CA LEU A 35 9.93 -17.42 -21.30
C LEU A 35 8.71 -18.06 -21.96
N ILE A 36 7.64 -18.29 -21.18
CA ILE A 36 6.48 -19.08 -21.65
C ILE A 36 5.59 -18.26 -22.58
N LYS A 37 5.33 -17.01 -22.19
CA LYS A 37 4.43 -16.15 -22.95
C LYS A 37 4.77 -14.67 -22.75
N ILE A 38 4.84 -13.95 -23.86
CA ILE A 38 4.95 -12.50 -23.90
C ILE A 38 3.52 -11.92 -23.89
N VAL A 39 3.22 -11.05 -22.92
CA VAL A 39 1.91 -10.40 -22.77
C VAL A 39 1.94 -9.02 -23.38
N ALA A 40 3.03 -8.29 -23.13
CA ALA A 40 3.24 -6.93 -23.61
C ALA A 40 3.81 -6.95 -25.04
N GLN A 41 3.10 -6.34 -25.99
CA GLN A 41 3.53 -6.28 -27.39
C GLN A 41 4.54 -5.15 -27.62
N GLU A 42 5.35 -5.26 -28.67
CA GLU A 42 6.26 -4.16 -29.07
C GLU A 42 5.47 -2.92 -29.46
N GLY A 43 5.87 -1.77 -28.88
CA GLY A 43 5.20 -0.47 -29.13
C GLY A 43 3.95 -0.24 -28.31
N GLU A 44 3.61 -1.11 -27.36
CA GLU A 44 2.47 -0.94 -26.45
C GLU A 44 2.86 -0.10 -25.23
N ASP A 45 2.01 0.88 -24.87
CA ASP A 45 2.16 1.66 -23.65
C ASP A 45 1.71 0.87 -22.44
N ILE A 46 2.68 0.50 -21.57
CA ILE A 46 2.40 -0.33 -20.42
C ILE A 46 2.51 0.50 -19.13
N PRO A 47 1.50 0.42 -18.25
CA PRO A 47 1.55 1.12 -16.97
C PRO A 47 2.68 0.58 -16.10
N VAL A 48 3.25 1.44 -15.24
CA VAL A 48 4.30 1.06 -14.29
C VAL A 48 3.87 -0.14 -13.46
N LYS A 49 4.69 -1.20 -13.45
CA LYS A 49 4.39 -2.53 -12.88
C LYS A 49 3.32 -3.34 -13.64
N GLY A 50 3.07 -3.04 -14.91
CA GLY A 50 2.26 -3.89 -15.79
C GLY A 50 2.92 -5.24 -16.03
N LEU A 51 2.10 -6.25 -16.32
CA LEU A 51 2.57 -7.60 -16.63
C LEU A 51 3.20 -7.62 -18.03
N LEU A 52 4.47 -8.01 -18.12
CA LEU A 52 5.23 -8.03 -19.38
C LEU A 52 5.24 -9.41 -20.02
N ALA A 53 5.55 -10.45 -19.24
CA ALA A 53 5.65 -11.84 -19.71
C ALA A 53 5.56 -12.83 -18.54
N TYR A 54 5.45 -14.11 -18.86
CA TYR A 54 5.49 -15.22 -17.92
C TYR A 54 6.78 -16.03 -18.10
N ILE A 55 7.46 -16.31 -16.98
CA ILE A 55 8.62 -17.21 -16.90
C ILE A 55 8.21 -18.40 -16.04
N GLY A 56 8.47 -19.62 -16.50
CA GLY A 56 8.17 -20.86 -15.78
C GLY A 56 8.88 -22.07 -16.37
N GLU A 57 8.40 -23.31 -16.13
CA GLU A 57 8.99 -24.52 -16.67
C GLU A 57 8.58 -24.74 -18.14
N ALA A 58 9.49 -25.34 -18.94
CA ALA A 58 9.23 -25.61 -20.36
C ALA A 58 8.01 -26.52 -20.54
N GLY A 59 6.96 -26.03 -21.19
CA GLY A 59 5.72 -26.78 -21.44
C GLY A 59 4.57 -26.48 -20.49
N GLU A 60 4.74 -25.58 -19.52
CA GLU A 60 3.67 -25.11 -18.64
C GLU A 60 2.66 -24.27 -19.44
N GLN A 61 1.36 -24.65 -19.38
CA GLN A 61 0.30 -23.89 -20.05
C GLN A 61 -0.15 -22.71 -19.17
N VAL A 62 0.07 -21.50 -19.63
CA VAL A 62 -0.51 -20.29 -19.01
C VAL A 62 -1.98 -20.23 -19.41
N GLY A 63 -2.87 -20.47 -18.45
CA GLY A 63 -4.32 -20.29 -18.65
C GLY A 63 -4.64 -18.85 -19.04
N ALA A 64 -5.68 -18.67 -19.89
CA ALA A 64 -6.09 -17.37 -20.45
C ALA A 64 -6.17 -16.28 -19.39
N ALA A 65 -5.53 -15.14 -19.66
CA ALA A 65 -5.45 -13.99 -18.81
C ALA A 65 -6.82 -13.43 -18.43
N PRO A 66 -7.11 -13.15 -17.15
CA PRO A 66 -8.19 -12.24 -16.80
C PRO A 66 -7.72 -10.81 -17.04
N ALA A 67 -8.49 -10.08 -17.84
CA ALA A 67 -8.33 -8.65 -18.06
C ALA A 67 -8.47 -7.88 -16.74
N GLN A 68 -7.58 -6.89 -16.55
CA GLN A 68 -7.48 -5.91 -15.48
C GLN A 68 -6.74 -6.35 -14.23
N ALA A 69 -5.54 -5.78 -14.10
CA ALA A 69 -4.64 -5.92 -12.97
C ALA A 69 -5.22 -5.27 -11.70
N ALA A 70 -5.61 -6.13 -10.76
CA ALA A 70 -5.57 -5.77 -9.35
C ALA A 70 -4.10 -5.73 -8.89
N PRO A 71 -3.71 -4.86 -7.95
CA PRO A 71 -2.31 -4.74 -7.53
C PRO A 71 -1.79 -6.08 -7.00
N VAL A 72 -0.63 -6.47 -7.50
CA VAL A 72 0.07 -7.72 -7.16
C VAL A 72 0.30 -7.78 -5.65
N GLN A 73 -0.45 -8.63 -4.97
CA GLN A 73 -0.11 -9.06 -3.62
C GLN A 73 1.04 -10.05 -3.73
N ALA A 74 2.17 -9.71 -3.11
CA ALA A 74 3.23 -10.68 -2.87
C ALA A 74 2.63 -11.91 -2.20
N ALA A 75 2.69 -13.06 -2.86
CA ALA A 75 2.28 -14.33 -2.30
C ALA A 75 3.23 -14.68 -1.14
N ALA A 76 2.78 -14.44 0.08
CA ALA A 76 3.38 -15.08 1.23
C ALA A 76 3.06 -16.60 1.16
N PRO A 77 3.95 -17.49 1.60
CA PRO A 77 3.73 -18.93 1.54
C PRO A 77 2.37 -19.27 2.15
N ALA A 78 1.63 -20.14 1.49
CA ALA A 78 0.34 -20.64 1.95
C ALA A 78 0.51 -21.28 3.32
N ALA A 79 0.18 -20.55 4.38
CA ALA A 79 0.05 -21.14 5.69
C ALA A 79 -1.16 -22.08 5.64
N GLU A 80 -0.93 -23.35 5.98
CA GLU A 80 -1.97 -24.36 6.10
C GLU A 80 -3.17 -23.80 6.86
N LYS A 81 -4.35 -23.83 6.23
CA LYS A 81 -5.61 -23.45 6.86
C LYS A 81 -5.90 -24.44 7.98
N LYS A 82 -5.64 -24.03 9.22
CA LYS A 82 -6.19 -24.71 10.39
C LYS A 82 -7.72 -24.66 10.29
N PRO A 83 -8.47 -25.75 10.61
CA PRO A 83 -9.91 -25.75 10.57
C PRO A 83 -10.49 -24.69 11.50
N ALA A 84 -11.47 -23.97 11.02
CA ALA A 84 -11.96 -22.73 11.55
C ALA A 84 -12.79 -22.89 12.83
N GLY A 85 -12.17 -22.62 13.98
CA GLY A 85 -12.82 -21.73 14.93
C GLY A 85 -12.36 -20.30 14.59
N GLU A 86 -13.28 -19.36 14.47
CA GLU A 86 -12.96 -17.97 14.10
C GLU A 86 -11.98 -17.37 15.13
N THR A 87 -10.69 -17.40 14.84
CA THR A 87 -9.67 -16.78 15.70
C THR A 87 -9.95 -15.29 15.84
N LYS A 88 -10.28 -14.84 17.03
CA LYS A 88 -10.53 -13.44 17.34
C LYS A 88 -9.20 -12.72 17.52
N VAL A 89 -8.94 -11.72 16.69
CA VAL A 89 -7.70 -10.96 16.70
C VAL A 89 -7.99 -9.51 17.05
N ALA A 90 -7.34 -8.98 18.10
CA ALA A 90 -7.31 -7.55 18.34
C ALA A 90 -6.06 -6.94 17.71
N VAL A 91 -6.22 -5.73 17.13
CA VAL A 91 -5.09 -4.88 16.74
C VAL A 91 -5.24 -3.54 17.45
N ILE A 92 -4.26 -3.19 18.28
CA ILE A 92 -4.23 -1.94 19.03
C ILE A 92 -3.43 -0.91 18.23
N GLY A 93 -4.11 0.12 17.72
CA GLY A 93 -3.55 1.18 16.90
C GLY A 93 -3.88 1.03 15.42
N GLY A 94 -4.38 2.11 14.81
CA GLY A 94 -4.83 2.18 13.42
C GLY A 94 -3.84 2.88 12.48
N GLY A 95 -2.57 3.01 12.88
CA GLY A 95 -1.50 3.50 12.02
C GLY A 95 -1.05 2.49 10.97
N PRO A 96 0.00 2.79 10.15
CA PRO A 96 0.45 1.91 9.07
C PRO A 96 0.72 0.48 9.49
N GLY A 97 1.38 0.26 10.62
CA GLY A 97 1.61 -1.09 11.15
C GLY A 97 0.32 -1.80 11.52
N GLY A 98 -0.63 -1.07 12.13
CA GLY A 98 -1.88 -1.63 12.63
C GLY A 98 -2.88 -1.97 11.52
N TYR A 99 -3.20 -1.02 10.63
CA TYR A 99 -4.18 -1.31 9.58
C TYR A 99 -3.69 -2.37 8.59
N VAL A 100 -2.37 -2.41 8.29
CA VAL A 100 -1.80 -3.47 7.44
C VAL A 100 -1.89 -4.82 8.12
N ALA A 101 -1.53 -4.92 9.41
CA ALA A 101 -1.65 -6.15 10.18
C ALA A 101 -3.11 -6.63 10.30
N ALA A 102 -4.05 -5.70 10.51
CA ALA A 102 -5.47 -6.01 10.59
C ALA A 102 -6.02 -6.58 9.27
N ILE A 103 -5.69 -5.94 8.12
CA ILE A 103 -6.06 -6.44 6.80
C ILE A 103 -5.49 -7.85 6.59
N ARG A 104 -4.20 -8.04 6.89
CA ARG A 104 -3.57 -9.34 6.68
C ARG A 104 -4.17 -10.43 7.57
N ALA A 105 -4.44 -10.14 8.84
CA ALA A 105 -5.10 -11.07 9.75
C ALA A 105 -6.51 -11.46 9.26
N ALA A 106 -7.28 -10.49 8.75
CA ALA A 106 -8.60 -10.77 8.17
C ALA A 106 -8.53 -11.62 6.91
N GLN A 107 -7.57 -11.35 6.02
CA GLN A 107 -7.32 -12.17 4.81
C GLN A 107 -6.93 -13.62 5.15
N LEU A 108 -6.28 -13.84 6.28
CA LEU A 108 -5.95 -15.17 6.80
C LEU A 108 -7.11 -15.86 7.53
N GLY A 109 -8.31 -15.26 7.53
CA GLY A 109 -9.54 -15.83 8.11
C GLY A 109 -9.77 -15.47 9.59
N GLY A 110 -9.03 -14.51 10.14
CA GLY A 110 -9.27 -14.02 11.50
C GLY A 110 -10.48 -13.08 11.57
N LYS A 111 -11.23 -13.14 12.69
CA LYS A 111 -12.22 -12.13 13.04
C LYS A 111 -11.52 -10.96 13.72
N VAL A 112 -11.31 -9.89 12.99
CA VAL A 112 -10.42 -8.80 13.43
C VAL A 112 -11.21 -7.63 14.00
N THR A 113 -10.76 -7.15 15.17
CA THR A 113 -11.17 -5.88 15.76
C THR A 113 -9.95 -4.97 15.86
N LEU A 114 -9.99 -3.81 15.18
CA LEU A 114 -8.97 -2.78 15.27
C LEU A 114 -9.45 -1.69 16.23
N ILE A 115 -8.64 -1.39 17.25
CA ILE A 115 -8.95 -0.37 18.27
C ILE A 115 -8.04 0.82 18.05
N GLU A 116 -8.62 1.99 17.76
CA GLU A 116 -7.88 3.23 17.50
C GLU A 116 -8.41 4.37 18.38
N LYS A 117 -7.50 5.02 19.09
CA LYS A 117 -7.86 6.10 20.03
C LYS A 117 -8.20 7.43 19.35
N ASN A 118 -7.64 7.67 18.14
CA ASN A 118 -7.79 8.94 17.43
C ASN A 118 -8.43 8.73 16.05
N LYS A 119 -7.59 8.62 15.00
CA LYS A 119 -8.02 8.50 13.61
C LYS A 119 -7.27 7.37 12.91
N LEU A 120 -7.96 6.60 12.10
CA LEU A 120 -7.33 5.65 11.18
C LEU A 120 -6.26 6.33 10.34
N GLY A 121 -5.20 5.58 10.01
CA GLY A 121 -4.03 6.10 9.32
C GLY A 121 -2.92 6.58 10.26
N GLY A 122 -3.23 6.76 11.56
CA GLY A 122 -2.26 7.11 12.61
C GLY A 122 -1.49 8.40 12.30
N THR A 123 -0.31 8.52 12.87
CA THR A 123 0.58 9.68 12.67
C THR A 123 0.90 9.90 11.20
N CYS A 124 1.24 8.86 10.45
CA CYS A 124 1.70 8.98 9.06
C CYS A 124 0.69 9.68 8.15
N LEU A 125 -0.57 9.23 8.14
CA LEU A 125 -1.58 9.78 7.24
C LEU A 125 -2.13 11.11 7.73
N ASN A 126 -2.24 11.30 9.05
CA ASN A 126 -2.97 12.45 9.58
C ASN A 126 -2.09 13.67 9.91
N VAL A 127 -0.88 13.45 10.44
CA VAL A 127 -0.04 14.55 10.95
C VAL A 127 1.45 14.41 10.61
N GLY A 128 1.85 13.33 9.93
CA GLY A 128 3.26 13.03 9.63
C GLY A 128 3.56 12.99 8.14
N CYS A 129 3.82 11.79 7.61
CA CYS A 129 4.37 11.57 6.26
C CYS A 129 3.57 12.27 5.16
N ILE A 130 2.26 12.06 5.13
CA ILE A 130 1.41 12.52 4.03
C ILE A 130 1.22 14.04 4.05
N PRO A 131 0.77 14.67 5.15
CA PRO A 131 0.65 16.12 5.16
C PRO A 131 1.98 16.83 4.96
N THR A 132 3.09 16.30 5.48
CA THR A 132 4.42 16.86 5.27
C THR A 132 4.80 16.84 3.79
N LYS A 133 4.65 15.69 3.11
CA LYS A 133 4.96 15.57 1.68
C LYS A 133 4.05 16.44 0.81
N ALA A 134 2.78 16.59 1.18
CA ALA A 134 1.86 17.45 0.44
C ALA A 134 2.26 18.94 0.51
N ILE A 135 2.77 19.39 1.66
CA ILE A 135 3.28 20.76 1.82
C ILE A 135 4.64 20.92 1.14
N LEU A 136 5.52 19.93 1.28
CA LEU A 136 6.85 19.94 0.65
C LEU A 136 6.73 20.04 -0.86
N HIS A 137 5.83 19.28 -1.49
CA HIS A 137 5.57 19.36 -2.93
C HIS A 137 5.19 20.77 -3.40
N ALA A 138 4.39 21.50 -2.60
CA ALA A 138 4.08 22.89 -2.93
C ALA A 138 5.31 23.82 -2.82
N ALA A 139 6.21 23.55 -1.87
CA ALA A 139 7.46 24.29 -1.72
C ALA A 139 8.44 23.97 -2.85
N GLU A 140 8.56 22.71 -3.24
CA GLU A 140 9.38 22.26 -4.37
C GLU A 140 8.95 22.93 -5.68
N ALA A 141 7.65 22.94 -5.99
CA ALA A 141 7.12 23.61 -7.17
C ALA A 141 7.47 25.11 -7.22
N LEU A 142 7.51 25.78 -6.05
CA LEU A 142 7.93 27.19 -5.95
C LEU A 142 9.43 27.34 -6.21
N THR A 143 10.23 26.41 -5.76
CA THR A 143 11.69 26.38 -5.98
C THR A 143 11.99 26.13 -7.45
N GLU A 144 11.38 25.10 -8.05
CA GLU A 144 11.50 24.80 -9.48
C GLU A 144 11.14 26.00 -10.36
N ALA A 145 10.03 26.71 -10.04
CA ALA A 145 9.64 27.90 -10.78
C ALA A 145 10.71 28.99 -10.80
N LYS A 146 11.52 29.11 -9.74
CA LYS A 146 12.64 30.06 -9.67
C LYS A 146 13.86 29.58 -10.45
N GLU A 147 14.14 28.28 -10.39
CA GLU A 147 15.28 27.65 -11.06
C GLU A 147 15.12 27.62 -12.58
N MET A 148 13.88 27.65 -13.09
CA MET A 148 13.59 27.72 -14.53
C MET A 148 14.21 28.94 -15.23
N ALA A 149 14.56 29.99 -14.51
CA ALA A 149 15.26 31.15 -15.07
C ALA A 149 16.64 30.77 -15.65
N GLU A 150 17.32 29.76 -15.12
CA GLU A 150 18.60 29.28 -15.64
C GLU A 150 18.48 28.66 -17.04
N TYR A 151 17.28 28.19 -17.40
CA TYR A 151 16.94 27.67 -18.73
C TYR A 151 16.33 28.74 -19.65
N GLY A 152 16.34 30.02 -19.23
CA GLY A 152 15.71 31.10 -19.98
C GLY A 152 14.19 31.20 -19.84
N ILE A 153 13.58 30.41 -18.95
CA ILE A 153 12.17 30.41 -18.68
C ILE A 153 11.90 31.25 -17.44
N ASN A 154 11.41 32.47 -17.63
CA ASN A 154 11.12 33.40 -16.54
C ASN A 154 9.68 33.20 -16.05
N ILE A 155 9.51 32.71 -14.85
CA ILE A 155 8.21 32.49 -14.20
C ILE A 155 8.03 33.50 -13.07
N GLU A 156 6.99 34.31 -13.16
CA GLU A 156 6.62 35.23 -12.08
C GLU A 156 5.59 34.57 -11.17
N VAL A 157 5.97 34.34 -9.91
CA VAL A 157 5.05 33.86 -8.86
C VAL A 157 4.46 35.07 -8.14
N LYS A 158 3.20 35.41 -8.43
CA LYS A 158 2.54 36.59 -7.88
C LYS A 158 2.28 36.50 -6.38
N ASN A 159 1.81 35.32 -5.91
CA ASN A 159 1.54 35.07 -4.48
C ASN A 159 1.47 33.57 -4.21
N VAL A 160 1.59 33.20 -2.93
CA VAL A 160 1.31 31.86 -2.43
C VAL A 160 0.09 31.92 -1.51
N ASP A 161 -1.00 31.31 -1.94
CA ASP A 161 -2.20 31.19 -1.11
C ASP A 161 -2.03 30.00 -0.13
N TRP A 162 -1.59 30.31 1.07
CA TRP A 162 -1.39 29.31 2.13
C TRP A 162 -2.66 28.58 2.51
N LYS A 163 -3.82 29.24 2.46
CA LYS A 163 -5.11 28.62 2.75
C LYS A 163 -5.42 27.53 1.73
N GLN A 164 -5.13 27.78 0.45
CA GLN A 164 -5.31 26.80 -0.61
C GLN A 164 -4.32 25.61 -0.46
N VAL A 165 -3.06 25.86 -0.09
CA VAL A 165 -2.07 24.81 0.20
C VAL A 165 -2.59 23.91 1.33
N GLN A 166 -3.10 24.48 2.41
CA GLN A 166 -3.67 23.72 3.52
C GLN A 166 -4.93 22.93 3.11
N ALA A 167 -5.80 23.52 2.29
CA ALA A 167 -6.99 22.85 1.76
C ALA A 167 -6.60 21.63 0.92
N LYS A 168 -5.61 21.76 0.02
CA LYS A 168 -5.10 20.65 -0.80
C LYS A 168 -4.51 19.54 0.07
N LYS A 169 -3.66 19.89 1.05
CA LYS A 169 -3.10 18.94 2.02
C LYS A 169 -4.21 18.18 2.77
N ASN A 170 -5.23 18.88 3.25
CA ASN A 170 -6.36 18.27 3.97
C ASN A 170 -7.16 17.32 3.05
N ALA A 171 -7.38 17.68 1.80
CA ALA A 171 -8.06 16.83 0.82
C ALA A 171 -7.30 15.52 0.57
N ILE A 172 -5.97 15.60 0.39
CA ILE A 172 -5.11 14.42 0.22
C ILE A 172 -5.19 13.50 1.45
N THR A 173 -5.07 14.07 2.64
CA THR A 173 -5.17 13.31 3.90
C THR A 173 -6.54 12.62 4.02
N ALA A 174 -7.63 13.35 3.76
CA ALA A 174 -8.99 12.81 3.83
C ALA A 174 -9.21 11.67 2.83
N GLN A 175 -8.69 11.80 1.61
CA GLN A 175 -8.77 10.77 0.58
C GLN A 175 -8.08 9.48 1.04
N LEU A 176 -6.87 9.56 1.57
CA LEU A 176 -6.11 8.38 2.01
C LEU A 176 -6.72 7.72 3.24
N VAL A 177 -7.17 8.51 4.22
CA VAL A 177 -7.89 7.98 5.40
C VAL A 177 -9.20 7.32 4.99
N GLY A 178 -9.91 7.91 4.03
CA GLY A 178 -11.11 7.33 3.42
C GLY A 178 -10.82 5.98 2.74
N GLY A 179 -9.70 5.88 2.02
CA GLY A 179 -9.24 4.63 1.41
C GLY A 179 -8.97 3.54 2.45
N VAL A 180 -8.24 3.84 3.52
CA VAL A 180 -7.99 2.89 4.63
C VAL A 180 -9.31 2.48 5.29
N THR A 181 -10.23 3.42 5.52
CA THR A 181 -11.57 3.12 6.06
C THR A 181 -12.35 2.17 5.16
N GLY A 182 -12.28 2.38 3.84
CA GLY A 182 -12.86 1.49 2.84
C GLY A 182 -12.28 0.08 2.91
N LEU A 183 -10.94 -0.03 3.04
CA LEU A 183 -10.25 -1.32 3.20
C LEU A 183 -10.66 -2.06 4.48
N MET A 184 -10.86 -1.34 5.61
CA MET A 184 -11.39 -1.96 6.84
C MET A 184 -12.75 -2.59 6.58
N LYS A 185 -13.67 -1.86 5.94
CA LYS A 185 -15.02 -2.35 5.61
C LYS A 185 -14.97 -3.53 4.63
N ALA A 186 -14.19 -3.43 3.57
CA ALA A 186 -14.06 -4.49 2.56
C ALA A 186 -13.55 -5.81 3.14
N ASN A 187 -12.65 -5.74 4.12
CA ASN A 187 -12.12 -6.91 4.84
C ASN A 187 -12.95 -7.28 6.09
N LYS A 188 -14.12 -6.68 6.30
CA LYS A 188 -15.01 -6.96 7.44
C LYS A 188 -14.35 -6.77 8.80
N ILE A 189 -13.41 -5.83 8.90
CA ILE A 189 -12.70 -5.50 10.14
C ILE A 189 -13.58 -4.56 10.96
N GLN A 190 -13.84 -4.94 12.22
CA GLN A 190 -14.54 -4.07 13.16
C GLN A 190 -13.56 -3.00 13.66
N VAL A 191 -13.88 -1.73 13.41
CA VAL A 191 -13.11 -0.60 13.96
C VAL A 191 -13.82 -0.08 15.19
N VAL A 192 -13.10 -0.05 16.31
CA VAL A 192 -13.59 0.47 17.61
C VAL A 192 -12.79 1.72 17.95
N GLU A 193 -13.47 2.85 18.10
CA GLU A 193 -12.85 4.09 18.55
C GLU A 193 -12.73 4.09 20.06
N GLY A 194 -11.48 4.08 20.56
CA GLY A 194 -11.22 4.08 21.99
C GLY A 194 -9.76 3.78 22.34
N THR A 195 -9.46 3.87 23.61
CA THR A 195 -8.15 3.55 24.18
C THR A 195 -8.20 2.17 24.81
N ALA A 196 -7.36 1.25 24.32
CA ALA A 196 -7.25 -0.09 24.87
C ALA A 196 -6.20 -0.16 25.97
N SER A 197 -6.50 -0.91 27.02
CA SER A 197 -5.57 -1.33 28.07
C SER A 197 -5.76 -2.81 28.37
N PHE A 198 -4.73 -3.49 28.84
CA PHE A 198 -4.84 -4.90 29.22
C PHE A 198 -5.58 -5.01 30.58
N ALA A 199 -6.68 -5.76 30.59
CA ALA A 199 -7.36 -6.18 31.81
C ALA A 199 -6.84 -7.56 32.26
N SER A 200 -6.50 -8.43 31.30
CA SER A 200 -5.83 -9.71 31.50
C SER A 200 -4.97 -10.05 30.30
N LYS A 201 -4.38 -11.26 30.26
CA LYS A 201 -3.54 -11.76 29.15
C LYS A 201 -4.25 -11.71 27.80
N ASP A 202 -5.56 -11.94 27.76
CA ASP A 202 -6.40 -12.13 26.57
C ASP A 202 -7.58 -11.14 26.51
N THR A 203 -7.73 -10.28 27.54
CA THR A 203 -8.85 -9.34 27.64
C THR A 203 -8.36 -7.89 27.64
N LEU A 204 -8.91 -7.11 26.74
CA LEU A 204 -8.69 -5.66 26.66
C LEU A 204 -9.88 -4.90 27.24
N ALA A 205 -9.60 -3.96 28.13
CA ALA A 205 -10.55 -2.93 28.54
C ALA A 205 -10.44 -1.75 27.57
N VAL A 206 -11.50 -1.45 26.84
CA VAL A 206 -11.57 -0.38 25.87
C VAL A 206 -12.38 0.77 26.43
N LEU A 207 -11.74 1.91 26.64
CA LEU A 207 -12.39 3.16 27.01
C LEU A 207 -12.77 3.92 25.74
N LYS A 208 -14.09 3.99 25.47
CA LYS A 208 -14.64 4.70 24.32
C LYS A 208 -14.67 6.21 24.55
N LYS A 209 -14.85 6.99 23.48
CA LYS A 209 -14.91 8.47 23.55
C LYS A 209 -16.07 9.00 24.38
N ASP A 210 -17.15 8.23 24.48
CA ASP A 210 -18.32 8.56 25.32
C ASP A 210 -18.12 8.28 26.82
N GLY A 211 -16.93 7.81 27.21
CA GLY A 211 -16.59 7.46 28.58
C GLY A 211 -17.00 6.03 29.00
N THR A 212 -17.66 5.29 28.13
CA THR A 212 -18.01 3.89 28.43
C THR A 212 -16.80 2.98 28.37
N LYS A 213 -16.75 1.98 29.27
CA LYS A 213 -15.72 0.95 29.29
C LYS A 213 -16.35 -0.38 28.87
N GLU A 214 -15.69 -1.06 27.94
CA GLU A 214 -16.10 -2.37 27.46
C GLU A 214 -14.93 -3.35 27.53
N ASN A 215 -15.12 -4.52 28.12
CA ASN A 215 -14.13 -5.59 28.12
C ASN A 215 -14.36 -6.51 26.91
N MET A 216 -13.30 -6.70 26.13
CA MET A 216 -13.32 -7.52 24.92
C MET A 216 -12.23 -8.59 25.02
N THR A 217 -12.59 -9.86 24.79
CA THR A 217 -11.66 -11.00 24.86
C THR A 217 -11.26 -11.48 23.48
N PHE A 218 -9.97 -11.77 23.29
CA PHE A 218 -9.36 -12.14 22.03
C PHE A 218 -8.42 -13.32 22.19
N ASP A 219 -8.25 -14.10 21.13
CA ASP A 219 -7.30 -15.22 21.09
C ASP A 219 -5.87 -14.73 20.83
N LYS A 220 -5.75 -13.63 20.06
CA LYS A 220 -4.47 -12.99 19.70
C LYS A 220 -4.60 -11.48 19.78
N ILE A 221 -3.54 -10.83 20.25
CA ILE A 221 -3.48 -9.38 20.35
C ILE A 221 -2.19 -8.90 19.68
N ILE A 222 -2.34 -7.96 18.74
CA ILE A 222 -1.23 -7.30 18.04
C ILE A 222 -1.15 -5.86 18.58
N ILE A 223 0.00 -5.47 19.07
CA ILE A 223 0.26 -4.11 19.57
C ILE A 223 0.96 -3.32 18.47
N ALA A 224 0.28 -2.32 17.93
CA ALA A 224 0.76 -1.39 16.91
C ALA A 224 0.48 0.08 17.31
N ALA A 225 0.65 0.36 18.59
CA ALA A 225 0.27 1.65 19.20
C ALA A 225 1.12 2.84 18.75
N GLY A 226 2.21 2.61 18.02
CA GLY A 226 3.13 3.64 17.58
C GLY A 226 4.04 4.14 18.70
N SER A 227 4.51 5.38 18.56
CA SER A 227 5.39 6.05 19.52
C SER A 227 4.90 7.47 19.80
N ILE A 228 5.36 8.02 20.89
CA ILE A 228 5.21 9.44 21.27
C ILE A 228 6.60 10.03 21.50
N PRO A 229 6.79 11.36 21.29
CA PRO A 229 8.04 12.05 21.63
C PRO A 229 8.32 11.96 23.11
#